data_acd2074b1f3f302f15f9068ff383b353
#
_entry.id   acd2074b1f3f302f15f9068ff383b353
#
_cell.length_a   1.000
_cell.length_b   1.000
_cell.length_c   1.000
_cell.angle_alpha   90.00
_cell.angle_beta   90.00
_cell.angle_gamma   90.00
#
_symmetry.space_group_name_H-M   'P 1'
#
loop_
_entity.id
_entity.type
_entity.pdbx_description
1 polymer ?
#
loop_
_entity_poly.entity_id
_entity_poly.type
_entity_poly.pdbx_seq_one_letter_code
_entity_poly.pdbx_strand_id
1 'polypeptide(L)'
;MANRTVLRAALVIALACGLVWGGVAWWTRDRVIEAGSALVFVEGRHIGLGAESSAGVGVTGTLGLIGGRCVGLDDGVGNDGSVIVWPSGTTVSGSGRSLVITSEGVTVHIGDEIDAGTDGLTFPEFRDRLPEECLGADLMDLRLGG
;
A
#
# COMPACT_ATOMS: atom_id res chain seq x y z
N MET A 1 29.09 29.08 -34.07
CA MET A 1 27.68 28.83 -34.50
C MET A 1 27.28 27.45 -33.96
N ALA A 2 26.54 27.38 -32.85
CA ALA A 2 26.05 26.12 -32.32
C ALA A 2 25.00 25.54 -33.27
N ASN A 3 25.23 24.32 -33.72
CA ASN A 3 24.46 23.67 -34.75
C ASN A 3 23.03 23.41 -34.17
N ARG A 4 22.01 24.08 -34.74
CA ARG A 4 20.60 23.98 -34.32
C ARG A 4 20.09 22.54 -34.20
N THR A 5 20.71 21.63 -34.95
CA THR A 5 20.40 20.19 -34.92
C THR A 5 20.85 19.53 -33.61
N VAL A 6 22.04 19.89 -33.09
CA VAL A 6 22.56 19.37 -31.82
C VAL A 6 21.70 19.85 -30.64
N LEU A 7 21.28 21.13 -30.70
CA LEU A 7 20.42 21.69 -29.62
C LEU A 7 19.04 21.02 -29.57
N ARG A 8 18.44 20.69 -30.72
CA ARG A 8 17.16 19.98 -30.81
C ARG A 8 17.27 18.53 -30.32
N ALA A 9 18.36 17.83 -30.67
CA ALA A 9 18.61 16.46 -30.19
C ALA A 9 18.78 16.41 -28.66
N ALA A 10 19.53 17.34 -28.08
CA ALA A 10 19.70 17.44 -26.63
C ALA A 10 18.40 17.71 -25.89
N LEU A 11 17.54 18.57 -26.45
CA LEU A 11 16.24 18.88 -25.85
C LEU A 11 15.28 17.67 -25.86
N VAL A 12 15.27 16.91 -26.96
CA VAL A 12 14.42 15.70 -27.06
C VAL A 12 14.90 14.62 -26.09
N ILE A 13 16.20 14.42 -25.93
CA ILE A 13 16.75 13.45 -24.99
C ILE A 13 16.43 13.86 -23.54
N ALA A 14 16.56 15.14 -23.20
CA ALA A 14 16.24 15.63 -21.87
C ALA A 14 14.74 15.45 -21.52
N LEU A 15 13.85 15.72 -22.48
CA LEU A 15 12.42 15.50 -22.31
C LEU A 15 12.07 14.01 -22.16
N ALA A 16 12.67 13.13 -22.96
CA ALA A 16 12.46 11.70 -22.86
C ALA A 16 12.95 11.13 -21.52
N CYS A 17 14.13 11.53 -21.06
CA CYS A 17 14.66 11.16 -19.75
C CYS A 17 13.74 11.67 -18.61
N GLY A 18 13.25 12.90 -18.70
CA GLY A 18 12.36 13.48 -17.70
C GLY A 18 11.04 12.72 -17.57
N LEU A 19 10.44 12.29 -18.69
CA LEU A 19 9.21 11.50 -18.69
C LEU A 19 9.40 10.09 -18.11
N VAL A 20 10.53 9.44 -18.40
CA VAL A 20 10.84 8.11 -17.86
C VAL A 20 11.09 8.19 -16.35
N TRP A 21 11.86 9.16 -15.88
CA TRP A 21 12.13 9.33 -14.45
C TRP A 21 10.90 9.75 -13.67
N GLY A 22 10.08 10.64 -14.22
CA GLY A 22 8.81 11.04 -13.61
C GLY A 22 7.83 9.88 -13.47
N GLY A 23 7.72 9.03 -14.50
CA GLY A 23 6.88 7.83 -14.48
C GLY A 23 7.33 6.81 -13.44
N VAL A 24 8.61 6.49 -13.38
CA VAL A 24 9.16 5.52 -12.41
C VAL A 24 8.99 6.02 -10.97
N ALA A 25 9.27 7.29 -10.71
CA ALA A 25 9.13 7.86 -9.37
C ALA A 25 7.69 7.86 -8.85
N TRP A 26 6.70 7.89 -9.73
CA TRP A 26 5.30 7.84 -9.34
C TRP A 26 4.83 6.41 -9.01
N TRP A 27 5.39 5.40 -9.67
CA TRP A 27 5.06 3.99 -9.46
C TRP A 27 5.69 3.40 -8.19
N THR A 28 6.74 4.02 -7.66
CA THR A 28 7.47 3.55 -6.48
C THR A 28 7.04 4.21 -5.17
N ARG A 29 6.07 5.13 -5.19
CA ARG A 29 5.65 5.85 -3.99
C ARG A 29 4.56 5.09 -3.23
N ASP A 30 4.73 5.08 -1.91
CA ASP A 30 3.67 4.68 -0.99
C ASP A 30 2.43 5.55 -1.19
N ARG A 31 1.28 4.91 -1.22
CA ARG A 31 0.00 5.56 -1.51
C ARG A 31 -1.00 5.33 -0.40
N VAL A 32 -1.81 6.34 -0.15
CA VAL A 32 -3.03 6.22 0.64
C VAL A 32 -4.19 6.38 -0.33
N ILE A 33 -5.04 5.37 -0.42
CA ILE A 33 -6.23 5.37 -1.27
C ILE A 33 -7.41 5.71 -0.39
N GLU A 34 -8.10 6.80 -0.73
CA GLU A 34 -9.34 7.19 -0.06
C GLU A 34 -10.53 6.57 -0.81
N ALA A 35 -11.30 5.74 -0.10
CA ALA A 35 -12.50 5.10 -0.63
C ALA A 35 -13.72 5.45 0.24
N GLY A 36 -14.32 6.60 -0.03
CA GLY A 36 -15.31 7.24 0.83
C GLY A 36 -14.68 7.70 2.14
N SER A 37 -15.14 7.18 3.28
CA SER A 37 -14.52 7.44 4.59
C SER A 37 -13.35 6.51 4.92
N ALA A 38 -13.15 5.45 4.13
CA ALA A 38 -12.12 4.45 4.39
C ALA A 38 -10.77 4.86 3.78
N LEU A 39 -9.68 4.54 4.48
CA LEU A 39 -8.30 4.74 4.06
C LEU A 39 -7.62 3.38 3.90
N VAL A 40 -7.02 3.17 2.74
CA VAL A 40 -6.25 1.97 2.41
C VAL A 40 -4.81 2.38 2.16
N PHE A 41 -3.89 1.84 2.94
CA PHE A 41 -2.46 2.11 2.84
C PHE A 41 -1.84 1.08 1.91
N VAL A 42 -1.13 1.53 0.87
CA VAL A 42 -0.51 0.66 -0.13
C VAL A 42 0.95 1.01 -0.26
N GLU A 43 1.83 0.04 -0.02
CA GLU A 43 3.26 0.22 -0.18
C GLU A 43 3.63 0.53 -1.63
N GLY A 44 4.64 1.36 -1.84
CA GLY A 44 5.26 1.56 -3.13
C GLY A 44 6.01 0.31 -3.59
N ARG A 45 6.21 0.17 -4.89
CA ARG A 45 7.04 -0.90 -5.41
C ARG A 45 8.51 -0.63 -5.06
N HIS A 46 9.02 -1.28 -4.04
CA HIS A 46 10.45 -1.27 -3.77
C HIS A 46 11.15 -2.14 -4.82
N ILE A 47 11.95 -1.52 -5.68
CA ILE A 47 12.88 -2.23 -6.56
C ILE A 47 14.09 -2.60 -5.69
N GLY A 48 13.89 -3.48 -4.74
CA GLY A 48 14.94 -4.03 -3.88
C GLY A 48 15.35 -5.40 -4.38
N LEU A 49 16.63 -5.56 -4.64
CA LEU A 49 17.25 -6.86 -4.89
C LEU A 49 17.14 -7.68 -3.59
N GLY A 50 16.21 -8.66 -3.58
CA GLY A 50 16.21 -9.73 -2.61
C GLY A 50 15.70 -9.36 -1.21
N ALA A 51 14.41 -9.09 -1.08
CA ALA A 51 13.74 -9.43 0.16
C ALA A 51 13.60 -10.96 0.18
N GLU A 52 14.47 -11.64 0.91
CA GLU A 52 14.22 -13.03 1.28
C GLU A 52 12.90 -13.00 2.07
N SER A 53 11.88 -13.67 1.53
CA SER A 53 10.65 -13.91 2.27
C SER A 53 11.02 -14.71 3.51
N SER A 54 11.12 -14.06 4.65
CA SER A 54 11.15 -14.74 5.93
C SER A 54 9.84 -15.54 6.01
N ALA A 55 9.91 -16.74 6.57
CA ALA A 55 8.72 -17.57 6.78
C ALA A 55 7.73 -16.73 7.59
N GLY A 56 6.68 -16.24 6.94
CA GLY A 56 5.73 -15.32 7.50
C GLY A 56 5.05 -15.92 8.74
N VAL A 57 4.82 -15.11 9.72
CA VAL A 57 3.98 -15.50 10.86
C VAL A 57 2.53 -15.47 10.39
N GLY A 58 1.78 -16.55 10.58
CA GLY A 58 0.36 -16.59 10.27
C GLY A 58 -0.40 -15.59 11.16
N VAL A 59 -1.27 -14.80 10.55
CA VAL A 59 -2.14 -13.83 11.21
C VAL A 59 -3.58 -14.11 10.80
N THR A 60 -4.46 -14.21 11.77
CA THR A 60 -5.90 -14.38 11.55
C THR A 60 -6.68 -13.22 12.18
N GLY A 61 -7.73 -12.80 11.53
CA GLY A 61 -8.60 -11.75 12.08
C GLY A 61 -9.70 -11.37 11.09
N THR A 62 -10.58 -10.48 11.51
CA THR A 62 -11.64 -9.98 10.65
C THR A 62 -11.23 -8.67 10.01
N LEU A 63 -11.37 -8.56 8.69
CA LEU A 63 -11.08 -7.31 7.98
C LEU A 63 -12.12 -6.25 8.36
N GLY A 64 -11.66 -5.15 8.90
CA GLY A 64 -12.51 -4.10 9.43
C GLY A 64 -11.99 -2.69 9.17
N LEU A 65 -12.68 -1.72 9.75
CA LEU A 65 -12.27 -0.31 9.74
C LEU A 65 -11.84 0.10 11.16
N ILE A 66 -10.54 0.09 11.40
CA ILE A 66 -9.93 0.54 12.65
C ILE A 66 -10.20 2.05 12.81
N GLY A 67 -10.69 2.45 13.98
CA GLY A 67 -11.12 3.84 14.21
C GLY A 67 -12.24 4.30 13.27
N GLY A 68 -12.92 3.36 12.59
CA GLY A 68 -13.97 3.64 11.61
C GLY A 68 -13.43 4.17 10.27
N ARG A 69 -12.12 4.24 10.06
CA ARG A 69 -11.49 4.81 8.86
C ARG A 69 -10.41 3.96 8.22
N CYS A 70 -9.49 3.39 8.98
CA CYS A 70 -8.34 2.69 8.42
C CYS A 70 -8.65 1.22 8.21
N VAL A 71 -8.42 0.70 7.03
CA VAL A 71 -8.59 -0.73 6.76
C VAL A 71 -7.54 -1.51 7.53
N GLY A 72 -7.99 -2.47 8.33
CA GLY A 72 -7.13 -3.23 9.21
C GLY A 72 -7.74 -4.55 9.64
N LEU A 73 -6.99 -5.33 10.40
CA LEU A 73 -7.45 -6.53 11.05
C LEU A 73 -7.88 -6.23 12.48
N ASP A 74 -9.09 -6.64 12.81
CA ASP A 74 -9.57 -6.78 14.18
C ASP A 74 -9.26 -8.22 14.61
N ASP A 75 -8.34 -8.37 15.52
CA ASP A 75 -7.94 -9.68 16.06
C ASP A 75 -8.86 -10.15 17.22
N GLY A 76 -9.87 -9.34 17.56
CA GLY A 76 -10.79 -9.60 18.66
C GLY A 76 -10.16 -9.47 20.04
N VAL A 77 -8.92 -9.03 20.14
CA VAL A 77 -8.17 -8.86 21.39
C VAL A 77 -7.89 -7.37 21.64
N GLY A 78 -8.89 -6.68 22.16
CA GLY A 78 -8.74 -5.26 22.51
C GLY A 78 -9.34 -4.31 21.46
N ASN A 79 -9.14 -3.01 21.67
CA ASN A 79 -9.72 -1.95 20.82
C ASN A 79 -8.76 -1.44 19.74
N ASP A 80 -7.59 -2.04 19.62
CA ASP A 80 -6.46 -1.41 18.92
C ASP A 80 -6.02 -2.19 17.67
N GLY A 81 -6.80 -2.97 17.04
CA GLY A 81 -6.50 -3.76 15.82
C GLY A 81 -5.26 -3.32 15.02
N SER A 82 -4.87 -3.98 14.00
CA SER A 82 -3.71 -3.61 13.18
C SER A 82 -4.13 -3.03 11.85
N VAL A 83 -3.64 -1.82 11.51
CA VAL A 83 -3.84 -1.23 10.18
C VAL A 83 -2.98 -1.97 9.17
N ILE A 84 -3.58 -2.41 8.06
CA ILE A 84 -2.88 -3.16 7.03
C ILE A 84 -2.22 -2.21 6.03
N VAL A 85 -0.95 -2.45 5.75
CA VAL A 85 -0.23 -1.91 4.59
C VAL A 85 -0.24 -2.97 3.50
N TRP A 86 -0.97 -2.70 2.44
CA TRP A 86 -1.19 -3.63 1.34
C TRP A 86 -0.03 -3.61 0.35
N PRO A 87 0.28 -4.75 -0.30
CA PRO A 87 1.30 -4.81 -1.34
C PRO A 87 1.05 -3.86 -2.50
N SER A 88 2.12 -3.48 -3.19
CA SER A 88 2.03 -2.71 -4.43
C SER A 88 1.19 -3.45 -5.49
N GLY A 89 0.36 -2.71 -6.21
CA GLY A 89 -0.58 -3.29 -7.19
C GLY A 89 -1.96 -3.61 -6.62
N THR A 90 -2.16 -3.43 -5.31
CA THR A 90 -3.49 -3.54 -4.71
C THR A 90 -4.45 -2.52 -5.32
N THR A 91 -5.65 -2.97 -5.63
CA THR A 91 -6.75 -2.16 -6.15
C THR A 91 -7.91 -2.15 -5.16
N VAL A 92 -8.64 -1.03 -5.14
CA VAL A 92 -9.72 -0.78 -4.20
C VAL A 92 -10.95 -0.31 -4.97
N SER A 93 -12.12 -0.85 -4.62
CA SER A 93 -13.40 -0.42 -5.17
C SER A 93 -14.47 -0.39 -4.08
N GLY A 94 -15.58 0.28 -4.34
CA GLY A 94 -16.61 0.50 -3.31
C GLY A 94 -16.22 1.57 -2.28
N SER A 95 -16.92 1.60 -1.15
CA SER A 95 -16.67 2.55 -0.07
C SER A 95 -17.23 2.07 1.26
N GLY A 96 -16.63 2.48 2.37
CA GLY A 96 -17.07 2.15 3.71
C GLY A 96 -17.17 0.61 3.92
N ARG A 97 -18.32 0.11 4.35
CA ARG A 97 -18.54 -1.32 4.57
C ARG A 97 -18.69 -2.15 3.29
N SER A 98 -18.91 -1.52 2.15
CA SER A 98 -18.97 -2.19 0.83
C SER A 98 -17.63 -2.14 0.11
N LEU A 99 -16.55 -1.81 0.81
CA LEU A 99 -15.21 -1.77 0.26
C LEU A 99 -14.76 -3.17 -0.15
N VAL A 100 -14.19 -3.24 -1.34
CA VAL A 100 -13.61 -4.46 -1.91
C VAL A 100 -12.16 -4.17 -2.24
N ILE A 101 -11.28 -5.03 -1.76
CA ILE A 101 -9.83 -4.92 -1.96
C ILE A 101 -9.36 -6.15 -2.73
N THR A 102 -8.64 -5.92 -3.81
CA THR A 102 -8.00 -7.00 -4.57
C THR A 102 -6.50 -6.81 -4.50
N SER A 103 -5.82 -7.78 -3.92
CA SER A 103 -4.38 -7.81 -3.74
C SER A 103 -3.84 -9.19 -4.08
N GLU A 104 -2.76 -9.27 -4.84
CA GLU A 104 -2.09 -10.53 -5.25
C GLU A 104 -3.04 -11.56 -5.89
N GLY A 105 -4.09 -11.08 -6.57
CA GLY A 105 -5.10 -11.93 -7.21
C GLY A 105 -6.22 -12.42 -6.28
N VAL A 106 -6.14 -12.12 -4.99
CA VAL A 106 -7.17 -12.44 -4.00
C VAL A 106 -8.06 -11.22 -3.77
N THR A 107 -9.36 -11.43 -3.71
CA THR A 107 -10.36 -10.38 -3.43
C THR A 107 -10.98 -10.60 -2.06
N VAL A 108 -10.97 -9.56 -1.24
CA VAL A 108 -11.51 -9.56 0.13
C VAL A 108 -12.46 -8.39 0.35
N HIS A 109 -13.39 -8.54 1.27
CA HIS A 109 -14.40 -7.55 1.63
C HIS A 109 -14.27 -7.17 3.10
N ILE A 110 -14.75 -5.99 3.46
CA ILE A 110 -14.89 -5.64 4.88
C ILE A 110 -15.87 -6.61 5.55
N GLY A 111 -15.44 -7.22 6.64
CA GLY A 111 -16.16 -8.26 7.37
C GLY A 111 -15.70 -9.69 7.06
N ASP A 112 -14.84 -9.89 6.07
CA ASP A 112 -14.27 -11.20 5.80
C ASP A 112 -13.28 -11.62 6.89
N GLU A 113 -13.29 -12.89 7.24
CA GLU A 113 -12.24 -13.49 8.05
C GLU A 113 -11.03 -13.77 7.18
N ILE A 114 -9.88 -13.25 7.60
CA ILE A 114 -8.62 -13.33 6.86
C ILE A 114 -7.69 -14.28 7.60
N ASP A 115 -7.11 -15.21 6.86
CA ASP A 115 -5.96 -16.02 7.26
C ASP A 115 -4.82 -15.72 6.27
N ALA A 116 -3.77 -15.08 6.75
CA ALA A 116 -2.72 -14.54 5.90
C ALA A 116 -1.36 -14.57 6.59
N GLY A 117 -0.31 -14.30 5.84
CA GLY A 117 1.04 -14.14 6.36
C GLY A 117 1.40 -12.67 6.59
N THR A 118 2.31 -12.42 7.52
CA THR A 118 3.00 -11.14 7.68
C THR A 118 4.50 -11.35 7.72
N ASP A 119 5.27 -10.50 7.06
CA ASP A 119 6.74 -10.51 7.10
C ASP A 119 7.27 -9.71 8.31
N GLY A 120 6.38 -9.09 9.10
CA GLY A 120 6.73 -8.29 10.27
C GLY A 120 7.45 -6.99 9.92
N LEU A 121 7.19 -6.44 8.74
CA LEU A 121 7.78 -5.20 8.29
C LEU A 121 7.25 -4.01 9.08
N THR A 122 8.11 -3.03 9.31
CA THR A 122 7.72 -1.74 9.92
C THR A 122 7.60 -0.68 8.84
N PHE A 123 6.60 0.19 8.98
CA PHE A 123 6.28 1.23 7.99
C PHE A 123 6.29 2.61 8.66
N PRO A 124 7.46 3.13 9.04
CA PRO A 124 7.55 4.42 9.72
C PRO A 124 6.98 5.56 8.88
N GLU A 125 7.09 5.49 7.55
CA GLU A 125 6.59 6.47 6.59
C GLU A 125 5.07 6.60 6.56
N PHE A 126 4.34 5.55 6.95
CA PHE A 126 2.88 5.60 7.06
C PHE A 126 2.43 6.07 8.45
N ARG A 127 3.24 5.91 9.48
CA ARG A 127 2.86 6.30 10.85
C ARG A 127 2.51 7.79 10.95
N ASP A 128 3.27 8.64 10.28
CA ASP A 128 3.02 10.10 10.23
C ASP A 128 1.81 10.48 9.36
N ARG A 129 1.27 9.52 8.61
CA ARG A 129 0.13 9.70 7.70
C ARG A 129 -1.17 9.10 8.26
N LEU A 130 -1.10 8.41 9.40
CA LEU A 130 -2.27 7.88 10.06
C LEU A 130 -3.13 9.03 10.60
N PRO A 131 -4.43 9.01 10.38
CA PRO A 131 -5.34 9.93 11.04
C PRO A 131 -5.42 9.62 12.54
N GLU A 132 -5.85 10.60 13.32
CA GLU A 132 -5.88 10.51 14.79
C GLU A 132 -6.67 9.28 15.27
N GLU A 133 -7.74 8.93 14.57
CA GLU A 133 -8.60 7.78 14.89
C GLU A 133 -7.90 6.41 14.75
N CYS A 134 -6.77 6.37 14.03
CA CYS A 134 -6.00 5.15 13.77
C CYS A 134 -4.63 5.13 14.48
N LEU A 135 -4.26 6.18 15.22
CA LEU A 135 -2.92 6.33 15.82
C LEU A 135 -2.59 5.27 16.88
N GLY A 136 -3.61 4.65 17.50
CA GLY A 136 -3.42 3.58 18.49
C GLY A 136 -3.10 2.21 17.87
N ALA A 137 -3.36 2.04 16.57
CA ALA A 137 -3.19 0.77 15.88
C ALA A 137 -1.73 0.53 15.48
N ASP A 138 -1.32 -0.74 15.49
CA ASP A 138 -0.08 -1.15 14.87
C ASP A 138 -0.22 -1.18 13.34
N LEU A 139 0.91 -0.95 12.64
CA LEU A 139 0.99 -1.12 11.20
C LEU A 139 1.57 -2.49 10.88
N MET A 140 0.92 -3.24 10.01
CA MET A 140 1.38 -4.54 9.58
C MET A 140 1.26 -4.70 8.07
N ASP A 141 2.19 -5.43 7.47
CA ASP A 141 2.04 -5.96 6.12
C ASP A 141 1.15 -7.20 6.12
N LEU A 142 0.49 -7.45 5.01
CA LEU A 142 -0.36 -8.62 4.83
C LEU A 142 -0.12 -9.25 3.47
N ARG A 143 0.07 -10.58 3.45
CA ARG A 143 0.23 -11.41 2.25
C ARG A 143 -0.92 -12.40 2.16
N LEU A 144 -1.81 -12.22 1.18
CA LEU A 144 -3.01 -13.04 1.01
C LEU A 144 -2.77 -14.34 0.23
N GLY A 145 -1.65 -14.49 -0.43
CA GLY A 145 -1.33 -15.59 -1.34
C GLY A 145 -0.19 -16.48 -0.82
N GLY A 146 -0.35 -17.06 0.38
CA GLY A 146 0.58 -18.05 0.91
C GLY A 146 0.27 -19.47 0.48
#